data_95663d5d33d236c4d125245c4116d3e1
#
_entry.id   95663d5d33d236c4d125245c4116d3e1
#
_cell.length_a   1.000
_cell.length_b   1.000
_cell.length_c   1.000
_cell.angle_alpha   90.00
_cell.angle_beta   90.00
_cell.angle_gamma   90.00
#
_symmetry.space_group_name_H-M   'P 1'
#
loop_
_entity.id
_entity.type
_entity.pdbx_description
1 polymer ?
#
loop_
_entity_poly.entity_id
_entity_poly.type
_entity_poly.pdbx_seq_one_letter_code
_entity_poly.pdbx_strand_id
1 'polypeptide(L)'
;MFNSKRRIILCDMTSKQDEETGDRVRVVSNGKIIIGDKTLVGVNTQTLAQLQNMNFNYSIVIDRMYYKDQKYLYIDKKLYKIQNVSPAKLPKDCKLNVSELEDEDIKNAIERWLDDIQ
;
A
#
# COMPACT_ATOMS: atom_id res chain seq x y z
N MET A 1 -17.36 -11.55 -16.48
CA MET A 1 -16.58 -10.33 -16.27
C MET A 1 -15.77 -10.44 -14.99
N PHE A 2 -14.51 -10.12 -15.05
CA PHE A 2 -13.64 -10.18 -13.87
C PHE A 2 -13.78 -8.90 -13.07
N ASN A 3 -13.99 -9.05 -11.77
CA ASN A 3 -14.00 -7.93 -10.85
C ASN A 3 -12.59 -7.77 -10.27
N SER A 4 -11.88 -6.73 -10.70
CA SER A 4 -10.53 -6.45 -10.23
C SER A 4 -10.50 -5.69 -8.92
N LYS A 5 -11.65 -5.31 -8.39
CA LYS A 5 -11.74 -4.56 -7.15
C LYS A 5 -11.31 -5.40 -5.96
N ARG A 6 -10.50 -4.84 -5.11
CA ARG A 6 -9.93 -5.50 -3.95
C ARG A 6 -10.05 -4.61 -2.71
N ARG A 7 -10.11 -5.26 -1.56
CA ARG A 7 -10.02 -4.54 -0.29
C ARG A 7 -8.54 -4.18 -0.07
N ILE A 8 -8.29 -2.89 0.11
CA ILE A 8 -6.95 -2.33 0.19
C ILE A 8 -6.80 -1.64 1.53
N ILE A 9 -5.67 -1.87 2.18
CA ILE A 9 -5.34 -1.18 3.42
C ILE A 9 -4.19 -0.24 3.12
N LEU A 10 -4.41 1.07 3.31
CA LEU A 10 -3.37 2.08 3.22
C LEU A 10 -2.95 2.44 4.62
N CYS A 11 -1.64 2.54 4.87
CA CYS A 11 -1.17 2.88 6.20
C CYS A 11 0.25 3.42 6.18
N ASP A 12 0.61 4.05 7.28
CA ASP A 12 1.99 4.36 7.64
C ASP A 12 2.37 3.54 8.85
N MET A 13 3.63 3.54 9.19
CA MET A 13 4.14 2.89 10.38
C MET A 13 4.76 3.90 11.30
N THR A 14 4.53 3.71 12.59
CA THR A 14 5.20 4.47 13.64
C THR A 14 5.78 3.50 14.65
N SER A 15 6.76 3.96 15.41
CA SER A 15 7.37 3.14 16.46
C SER A 15 6.74 3.49 17.79
N LYS A 16 6.41 2.47 18.55
CA LYS A 16 5.89 2.60 19.91
C LYS A 16 6.70 1.72 20.83
N GLN A 17 6.99 2.21 22.02
CA GLN A 17 7.68 1.40 23.02
C GLN A 17 6.69 0.46 23.69
N ASP A 18 7.05 -0.82 23.75
CA ASP A 18 6.27 -1.81 24.47
C ASP A 18 6.52 -1.63 25.97
N GLU A 19 5.46 -1.42 26.73
CA GLU A 19 5.55 -1.19 28.17
C GLU A 19 6.02 -2.42 28.92
N GLU A 20 5.75 -3.62 28.40
CA GLU A 20 6.12 -4.86 29.07
C GLU A 20 7.60 -5.23 28.85
N THR A 21 8.07 -5.08 27.61
CA THR A 21 9.43 -5.52 27.24
C THR A 21 10.41 -4.38 27.12
N GLY A 22 9.93 -3.14 26.95
CA GLY A 22 10.77 -2.00 26.68
C GLY A 22 11.25 -1.89 25.26
N ASP A 23 10.94 -2.87 24.42
CA ASP A 23 11.36 -2.89 23.02
C ASP A 23 10.50 -1.96 22.18
N ARG A 24 11.08 -1.45 21.08
CA ARG A 24 10.32 -0.67 20.13
C ARG A 24 9.65 -1.59 19.14
N VAL A 25 8.35 -1.40 18.98
CA VAL A 25 7.53 -2.17 18.03
C VAL A 25 6.92 -1.21 17.03
N ARG A 26 6.72 -1.70 15.79
CA ARG A 26 6.04 -0.93 14.76
C ARG A 26 4.54 -1.13 14.90
N VAL A 27 3.81 -0.02 14.80
CA VAL A 27 2.35 -0.04 14.84
C VAL A 27 1.81 0.75 13.66
N VAL A 28 0.62 0.36 13.21
CA VAL A 28 -0.04 1.04 12.10
C VAL A 28 -0.47 2.43 12.54
N SER A 29 -0.19 3.42 11.70
CA SER A 29 -0.69 4.78 11.85
C SER A 29 -1.35 5.19 10.54
N ASN A 30 -2.31 6.11 10.62
CA ASN A 30 -3.02 6.62 9.45
C ASN A 30 -3.61 5.48 8.60
N GLY A 31 -4.12 4.44 9.25
CA GLY A 31 -4.66 3.27 8.57
C GLY A 31 -6.03 3.53 7.98
N LYS A 32 -6.26 3.02 6.78
CA LYS A 32 -7.55 3.16 6.09
C LYS A 32 -7.83 1.94 5.24
N ILE A 33 -9.05 1.44 5.31
CA ILE A 33 -9.52 0.33 4.48
C ILE A 33 -10.38 0.89 3.37
N ILE A 34 -10.03 0.62 2.13
CA ILE A 34 -10.75 1.11 0.95
C ILE A 34 -10.92 0.00 -0.06
N ILE A 35 -11.73 0.27 -1.09
CA ILE A 35 -11.90 -0.60 -2.24
C ILE A 35 -11.22 0.07 -3.44
N GLY A 36 -10.39 -0.67 -4.16
CA GLY A 36 -9.70 -0.16 -5.33
C GLY A 36 -9.48 -1.23 -6.38
N ASP A 37 -9.02 -0.81 -7.54
CA ASP A 37 -8.72 -1.68 -8.67
C ASP A 37 -7.21 -1.94 -8.74
N LYS A 38 -6.85 -3.22 -8.79
CA LYS A 38 -5.46 -3.64 -8.91
C LYS A 38 -5.17 -4.07 -10.35
N THR A 39 -4.18 -3.45 -10.97
CA THR A 39 -3.76 -3.79 -12.31
C THR A 39 -2.24 -3.94 -12.37
N LEU A 40 -1.77 -4.77 -13.30
CA LEU A 40 -0.33 -4.89 -13.55
C LEU A 40 0.17 -3.64 -14.28
N VAL A 41 1.39 -3.22 -13.93
CA VAL A 41 2.04 -2.12 -14.62
C VAL A 41 2.32 -2.53 -16.07
N GLY A 42 1.99 -1.67 -17.01
CA GLY A 42 2.21 -1.93 -18.42
C GLY A 42 3.70 -2.00 -18.77
N VAL A 43 4.01 -2.68 -19.90
CA VAL A 43 5.38 -2.94 -20.31
C VAL A 43 6.20 -1.65 -20.45
N ASN A 44 5.63 -0.62 -21.09
CA ASN A 44 6.33 0.64 -21.28
C ASN A 44 6.64 1.33 -19.95
N THR A 45 5.71 1.28 -19.01
CA THR A 45 5.90 1.84 -17.67
C THR A 45 7.01 1.11 -16.94
N GLN A 46 7.06 -0.22 -17.05
CA GLN A 46 8.11 -1.01 -16.42
C GLN A 46 9.49 -0.68 -17.00
N THR A 47 9.57 -0.47 -18.32
CA THR A 47 10.83 -0.11 -18.97
C THR A 47 11.34 1.23 -18.43
N LEU A 48 10.47 2.23 -18.35
CA LEU A 48 10.84 3.53 -17.78
C LEU A 48 11.23 3.41 -16.31
N ALA A 49 10.51 2.61 -15.55
CA ALA A 49 10.81 2.39 -14.14
C ALA A 49 12.19 1.74 -13.97
N GLN A 50 12.55 0.78 -14.83
CA GLN A 50 13.86 0.14 -14.79
C GLN A 50 14.97 1.14 -15.09
N LEU A 51 14.77 2.00 -16.09
CA LEU A 51 15.74 3.03 -16.43
C LEU A 51 15.96 4.04 -15.33
N GLN A 52 14.95 4.25 -14.48
CA GLN A 52 15.00 5.16 -13.34
C GLN A 52 15.31 4.46 -12.02
N ASN A 53 15.72 3.19 -12.08
CA ASN A 53 15.93 2.35 -10.89
C ASN A 53 14.68 2.22 -10.02
N MET A 54 13.51 2.29 -10.63
CA MET A 54 12.23 2.07 -9.98
C MET A 54 11.74 0.67 -10.29
N ASN A 55 11.08 0.06 -9.34
CA ASN A 55 10.64 -1.32 -9.45
C ASN A 55 9.16 -1.42 -9.10
N PHE A 56 8.30 -1.25 -10.10
CA PHE A 56 6.85 -1.35 -9.91
C PHE A 56 6.38 -2.75 -10.25
N ASN A 57 5.53 -3.32 -9.40
CA ASN A 57 4.84 -4.57 -9.70
C ASN A 57 3.41 -4.34 -10.14
N TYR A 58 2.74 -3.34 -9.54
CA TYR A 58 1.33 -3.09 -9.77
C TYR A 58 1.03 -1.61 -9.76
N SER A 59 -0.09 -1.26 -10.37
CA SER A 59 -0.73 0.04 -10.21
C SER A 59 -2.11 -0.18 -9.64
N ILE A 60 -2.49 0.66 -8.68
CA ILE A 60 -3.77 0.56 -8.00
C ILE A 60 -4.45 1.92 -8.09
N VAL A 61 -5.67 1.93 -8.62
CA VAL A 61 -6.44 3.16 -8.78
C VAL A 61 -7.41 3.28 -7.62
N ILE A 62 -7.35 4.41 -6.93
CA ILE A 62 -8.24 4.72 -5.81
C ILE A 62 -8.78 6.13 -5.95
N ASP A 63 -9.83 6.44 -5.21
CA ASP A 63 -10.32 7.80 -5.11
C ASP A 63 -9.29 8.64 -4.35
N ARG A 64 -8.94 9.78 -4.94
CA ARG A 64 -7.88 10.66 -4.40
C ARG A 64 -8.18 11.12 -2.98
N MET A 65 -9.44 11.24 -2.59
CA MET A 65 -9.80 11.67 -1.24
C MET A 65 -9.36 10.70 -0.16
N TYR A 66 -9.13 9.43 -0.50
CA TYR A 66 -8.71 8.41 0.46
C TYR A 66 -7.21 8.36 0.65
N TYR A 67 -6.44 8.97 -0.24
CA TYR A 67 -4.98 8.95 -0.15
C TYR A 67 -4.48 10.11 0.70
N LYS A 68 -3.76 9.81 1.76
CA LYS A 68 -3.21 10.77 2.71
C LYS A 68 -1.70 10.60 2.84
N ASP A 69 -1.02 10.39 1.71
CA ASP A 69 0.44 10.20 1.64
C ASP A 69 0.95 9.00 2.43
N GLN A 70 0.11 7.97 2.58
CA GLN A 70 0.54 6.72 3.19
C GLN A 70 1.66 6.09 2.36
N LYS A 71 2.56 5.40 3.04
CA LYS A 71 3.74 4.79 2.41
C LYS A 71 3.56 3.32 2.10
N TYR A 72 2.65 2.65 2.79
CA TYR A 72 2.47 1.21 2.67
C TYR A 72 1.06 0.86 2.26
N LEU A 73 0.96 -0.26 1.55
CA LEU A 73 -0.30 -0.78 1.07
C LEU A 73 -0.31 -2.28 1.29
N TYR A 74 -1.43 -2.80 1.77
CA TYR A 74 -1.61 -4.23 2.00
C TYR A 74 -2.86 -4.69 1.25
N ILE A 75 -2.69 -5.69 0.39
CA ILE A 75 -3.77 -6.22 -0.44
C ILE A 75 -3.50 -7.70 -0.71
N ASP A 76 -4.54 -8.52 -0.68
CA ASP A 76 -4.44 -9.95 -0.95
C ASP A 76 -3.37 -10.64 -0.10
N LYS A 77 -3.24 -10.25 1.17
CA LYS A 77 -2.26 -10.79 2.14
C LYS A 77 -0.81 -10.51 1.74
N LYS A 78 -0.59 -9.52 0.87
CA LYS A 78 0.75 -9.10 0.47
C LYS A 78 0.99 -7.65 0.81
N LEU A 79 2.21 -7.36 1.20
CA LEU A 79 2.63 -6.01 1.56
C LEU A 79 3.31 -5.36 0.36
N TYR A 80 2.99 -4.09 0.13
CA TYR A 80 3.60 -3.29 -0.92
C TYR A 80 4.03 -1.95 -0.38
N LYS A 81 5.07 -1.40 -0.99
CA LYS A 81 5.51 -0.03 -0.75
C LYS A 81 5.04 0.83 -1.90
N ILE A 82 4.45 1.99 -1.58
CA ILE A 82 4.02 2.96 -2.58
C ILE A 82 5.25 3.73 -3.05
N GLN A 83 5.64 3.54 -4.30
CA GLN A 83 6.83 4.18 -4.87
C GLN A 83 6.54 5.59 -5.35
N ASN A 84 5.43 5.77 -6.05
CA ASN A 84 4.97 7.09 -6.46
C ASN A 84 3.48 7.09 -6.74
N VAL A 85 2.95 8.27 -6.95
CA VAL A 85 1.53 8.48 -7.28
C VAL A 85 1.48 9.24 -8.60
N SER A 86 0.66 8.73 -9.52
CA SER A 86 0.47 9.36 -10.82
C SER A 86 -1.00 9.64 -11.08
N PRO A 87 -1.31 10.52 -12.07
CA PRO A 87 -2.69 10.78 -12.43
C PRO A 87 -3.37 9.52 -12.96
N ALA A 88 -4.63 9.35 -12.62
CA ALA A 88 -5.47 8.33 -13.20
C ALA A 88 -6.30 8.91 -14.33
N LYS A 89 -7.10 8.04 -14.96
CA LYS A 89 -7.95 8.42 -16.09
C LYS A 89 -8.95 9.51 -15.71
N LEU A 90 -9.53 9.41 -14.51
CA LEU A 90 -10.49 10.38 -14.00
C LEU A 90 -9.80 11.33 -13.01
N PRO A 91 -10.13 12.64 -13.06
CA PRO A 91 -9.46 13.62 -12.17
C PRO A 91 -9.68 13.35 -10.68
N LYS A 92 -10.78 12.70 -10.32
CA LYS A 92 -11.08 12.37 -8.92
C LYS A 92 -10.24 11.22 -8.39
N ASP A 93 -9.57 10.48 -9.27
CA ASP A 93 -8.80 9.29 -8.92
C ASP A 93 -7.31 9.57 -8.95
N CYS A 94 -6.55 8.73 -8.28
CA CYS A 94 -5.09 8.69 -8.42
C CYS A 94 -4.64 7.25 -8.58
N LYS A 95 -3.46 7.09 -9.17
CA LYS A 95 -2.86 5.80 -9.42
C LYS A 95 -1.66 5.64 -8.51
N LEU A 96 -1.71 4.64 -7.64
CA LEU A 96 -0.60 4.32 -6.75
C LEU A 96 0.26 3.25 -7.43
N ASN A 97 1.51 3.60 -7.70
CA ASN A 97 2.46 2.66 -8.29
C ASN A 97 3.25 2.03 -7.16
N VAL A 98 3.12 0.71 -7.01
CA VAL A 98 3.61 0.00 -5.84
C VAL A 98 4.52 -1.15 -6.23
N SER A 99 5.43 -1.50 -5.34
CA SER A 99 6.27 -2.69 -5.47
C SER A 99 6.13 -3.56 -4.24
N GLU A 100 6.24 -4.88 -4.44
CA GLU A 100 6.15 -5.82 -3.34
C GLU A 100 7.30 -5.59 -2.36
N LEU A 101 6.98 -5.62 -1.09
CA LEU A 101 7.93 -5.42 -0.01
C LEU A 101 7.90 -6.63 0.93
N GLU A 102 9.07 -7.24 1.13
CA GLU A 102 9.20 -8.35 2.06
C GLU A 102 9.66 -7.82 3.42
N ASP A 103 8.71 -7.52 4.29
CA ASP A 103 8.98 -7.05 5.64
C ASP A 103 7.95 -7.65 6.58
N GLU A 104 8.34 -8.69 7.29
CA GLU A 104 7.43 -9.41 8.17
C GLU A 104 6.97 -8.56 9.36
N ASP A 105 7.80 -7.66 9.85
CA ASP A 105 7.43 -6.78 10.96
C ASP A 105 6.26 -5.88 10.58
N ILE A 106 6.33 -5.26 9.41
CA ILE A 106 5.27 -4.37 8.92
C ILE A 106 4.01 -5.18 8.63
N LYS A 107 4.17 -6.32 7.98
CA LYS A 107 3.04 -7.19 7.66
C LYS A 107 2.33 -7.66 8.92
N ASN A 108 3.08 -8.09 9.93
CA ASN A 108 2.51 -8.53 11.19
C ASN A 108 1.81 -7.38 11.92
N ALA A 109 2.36 -6.17 11.86
CA ALA A 109 1.74 -4.99 12.46
C ALA A 109 0.38 -4.69 11.82
N ILE A 110 0.30 -4.80 10.49
CA ILE A 110 -0.96 -4.59 9.76
C ILE A 110 -1.97 -5.67 10.12
N GLU A 111 -1.56 -6.92 10.19
CA GLU A 111 -2.45 -8.02 10.54
C GLU A 111 -2.99 -7.88 11.97
N ARG A 112 -2.14 -7.47 12.92
CA ARG A 112 -2.61 -7.19 14.30
C ARG A 112 -3.60 -6.03 14.32
N TRP A 113 -3.33 -4.98 13.57
CA TRP A 113 -4.24 -3.83 13.47
C TRP A 113 -5.60 -4.25 12.91
N LEU A 114 -5.61 -5.11 11.90
CA LEU A 114 -6.85 -5.63 11.31
C LEU A 114 -7.64 -6.45 12.34
N ASP A 115 -6.96 -7.28 13.12
CA ASP A 115 -7.62 -8.09 14.14
C ASP A 115 -8.25 -7.21 15.23
N ASP A 116 -7.57 -6.12 15.58
CA ASP A 116 -8.04 -5.21 16.63
C ASP A 116 -9.30 -4.43 16.21
N ILE A 117 -9.46 -4.15 14.92
CA ILE A 117 -10.60 -3.35 14.44
C ILE A 117 -11.79 -4.20 14.01
N GLN A 118 -11.66 -5.51 13.98
CA GLN A 118 -12.76 -6.42 13.61
C GLN A 118 -13.58 -6.88 14.79
#